data_0a523a64a3e29f643eb5c03e3b4a83e2
#
_entry.id   0a523a64a3e29f643eb5c03e3b4a83e2
#
_cell.length_a   1.000
_cell.length_b   1.000
_cell.length_c   1.000
_cell.angle_alpha   90.00
_cell.angle_beta   90.00
_cell.angle_gamma   90.00
#
_symmetry.space_group_name_H-M   'P 1'
#
loop_
_entity.id
_entity.type
_entity.pdbx_description
1 polymer ?
#
loop_
_entity_poly.entity_id
_entity_poly.type
_entity_poly.pdbx_seq_one_letter_code
_entity_poly.pdbx_strand_id
1 'polypeptide(L)'
;ADVGDVDINGAVLLGADVVINTSAGNGTVNLDNTVDNARNFDIVSGSGTVVITGGIGLTTALTSLDINQAAGTGTITISNDIGDAGVGVTAATRIGNAATTNIILGGDVYRTTGAQTYTAATGDTFDLTGTTPTSIITTNTAINFTTGTITLGNGNDLTVNSNGAGAGAVNIARIKGNSAEDITLTAGADALAVGEIGSAAAEINDVTLTGGTITLSGNINTTNAGADVGDVDINGAVLLGADV
;
A
#
# COMPACT_ATOMS: atom_id res chain seq x y z
N ALA A 1 -11.02 0.23 -32.36
CA ALA A 1 -11.99 -0.67 -31.74
C ALA A 1 -12.08 -0.26 -30.28
N ASP A 2 -13.27 -0.03 -29.79
CA ASP A 2 -13.49 0.17 -28.35
C ASP A 2 -13.01 -1.09 -27.63
N VAL A 3 -12.12 -0.90 -26.69
CA VAL A 3 -11.49 -2.00 -25.93
C VAL A 3 -12.31 -2.44 -24.71
N GLY A 4 -13.55 -1.96 -24.57
CA GLY A 4 -14.43 -2.34 -23.48
C GLY A 4 -14.13 -1.62 -22.17
N ASP A 5 -13.84 -0.33 -22.23
CA ASP A 5 -13.61 0.51 -21.05
C ASP A 5 -14.88 0.60 -20.17
N VAL A 6 -14.66 0.75 -18.87
CA VAL A 6 -15.70 1.04 -17.88
C VAL A 6 -15.39 2.39 -17.26
N ASP A 7 -16.33 3.32 -17.39
CA ASP A 7 -16.25 4.67 -16.84
C ASP A 7 -17.50 4.98 -16.01
N ILE A 8 -17.33 5.13 -14.69
CA ILE A 8 -18.40 5.40 -13.75
C ILE A 8 -18.14 6.71 -13.00
N ASN A 9 -18.86 7.76 -13.41
CA ASN A 9 -18.68 9.11 -12.87
C ASN A 9 -19.46 9.36 -11.55
N GLY A 10 -20.43 8.52 -11.23
CA GLY A 10 -21.26 8.63 -10.03
C GLY A 10 -20.77 7.78 -8.87
N ALA A 11 -21.24 8.07 -7.67
CA ALA A 11 -20.98 7.24 -6.51
C ALA A 11 -21.55 5.82 -6.71
N VAL A 12 -20.77 4.81 -6.36
CA VAL A 12 -21.13 3.40 -6.48
C VAL A 12 -21.57 2.88 -5.12
N LEU A 13 -22.81 2.41 -5.04
CA LEU A 13 -23.33 1.70 -3.89
C LEU A 13 -23.53 0.23 -4.28
N LEU A 14 -22.72 -0.67 -3.75
CA LEU A 14 -22.76 -2.07 -4.12
C LEU A 14 -24.03 -2.75 -3.55
N GLY A 15 -24.94 -3.20 -4.41
CA GLY A 15 -26.14 -3.94 -4.01
C GLY A 15 -25.88 -5.44 -3.80
N ALA A 16 -24.82 -5.96 -4.39
CA ALA A 16 -24.36 -7.36 -4.31
C ALA A 16 -22.83 -7.38 -4.47
N ASP A 17 -22.22 -8.55 -4.39
CA ASP A 17 -20.81 -8.73 -4.80
C ASP A 17 -20.69 -8.43 -6.30
N VAL A 18 -19.67 -7.62 -6.65
CA VAL A 18 -19.48 -7.11 -8.01
C VAL A 18 -18.09 -7.43 -8.51
N VAL A 19 -18.02 -7.90 -9.75
CA VAL A 19 -16.78 -8.05 -10.52
C VAL A 19 -16.85 -7.15 -11.75
N ILE A 20 -15.91 -6.22 -11.89
CA ILE A 20 -15.67 -5.49 -13.13
C ILE A 20 -14.53 -6.19 -13.85
N ASN A 21 -14.82 -6.77 -15.03
CA ASN A 21 -13.81 -7.49 -15.79
C ASN A 21 -13.73 -6.96 -17.24
N THR A 22 -12.67 -6.23 -17.52
CA THR A 22 -12.34 -5.69 -18.84
C THR A 22 -11.13 -6.42 -19.48
N SER A 23 -10.64 -7.50 -18.87
CA SER A 23 -9.39 -8.16 -19.25
C SER A 23 -9.37 -8.71 -20.66
N ALA A 24 -10.50 -9.13 -21.19
CA ALA A 24 -10.60 -9.67 -22.55
C ALA A 24 -10.22 -8.64 -23.64
N GLY A 25 -10.50 -7.35 -23.39
CA GLY A 25 -10.16 -6.25 -24.28
C GLY A 25 -9.02 -5.37 -23.75
N ASN A 26 -8.51 -5.65 -22.54
CA ASN A 26 -7.57 -4.77 -21.84
C ASN A 26 -8.11 -3.33 -21.66
N GLY A 27 -9.40 -3.21 -21.39
CA GLY A 27 -10.05 -1.92 -21.20
C GLY A 27 -9.69 -1.27 -19.87
N THR A 28 -9.69 0.04 -19.85
CA THR A 28 -9.51 0.84 -18.64
C THR A 28 -10.75 0.73 -17.73
N VAL A 29 -10.55 0.75 -16.43
CA VAL A 29 -11.60 0.94 -15.45
C VAL A 29 -11.38 2.25 -14.72
N ASN A 30 -12.34 3.17 -14.82
CA ASN A 30 -12.29 4.48 -14.20
C ASN A 30 -13.51 4.67 -13.29
N LEU A 31 -13.26 4.94 -12.01
CA LEU A 31 -14.28 5.20 -10.99
C LEU A 31 -14.01 6.58 -10.38
N ASP A 32 -14.79 7.58 -10.79
CA ASP A 32 -14.53 8.98 -10.41
C ASP A 32 -15.05 9.36 -9.02
N ASN A 33 -15.85 8.51 -8.40
CA ASN A 33 -16.49 8.82 -7.14
C ASN A 33 -16.41 7.64 -6.15
N THR A 34 -16.98 7.79 -4.96
CA THR A 34 -16.89 6.80 -3.88
C THR A 34 -17.44 5.43 -4.26
N VAL A 35 -16.84 4.39 -3.65
CA VAL A 35 -17.35 3.02 -3.70
C VAL A 35 -17.64 2.56 -2.28
N ASP A 36 -18.89 2.26 -1.98
CA ASP A 36 -19.35 1.95 -0.62
C ASP A 36 -20.27 0.72 -0.60
N ASN A 37 -20.49 0.20 0.58
CA ASN A 37 -21.40 -0.87 1.02
C ASN A 37 -20.70 -2.22 1.24
N ALA A 38 -21.24 -3.00 2.20
CA ALA A 38 -20.66 -4.25 2.70
C ALA A 38 -20.81 -5.41 1.71
N ARG A 39 -20.02 -5.35 0.63
CA ARG A 39 -19.94 -6.36 -0.46
C ARG A 39 -18.49 -6.58 -0.86
N ASN A 40 -18.26 -7.69 -1.56
CA ASN A 40 -16.98 -7.92 -2.23
C ASN A 40 -16.93 -7.12 -3.52
N PHE A 41 -15.80 -6.47 -3.77
CA PHE A 41 -15.55 -5.71 -4.99
C PHE A 41 -14.25 -6.15 -5.64
N ASP A 42 -14.36 -6.61 -6.90
CA ASP A 42 -13.23 -7.16 -7.66
C ASP A 42 -13.11 -6.44 -9.01
N ILE A 43 -11.90 -6.07 -9.39
CA ILE A 43 -11.57 -5.44 -10.68
C ILE A 43 -10.47 -6.24 -11.36
N VAL A 44 -10.70 -6.63 -12.62
CA VAL A 44 -9.71 -7.31 -13.47
C VAL A 44 -9.61 -6.59 -14.82
N SER A 45 -8.56 -5.81 -15.03
CA SER A 45 -8.41 -4.95 -16.23
C SER A 45 -7.50 -5.52 -17.33
N GLY A 46 -6.85 -6.66 -17.10
CA GLY A 46 -5.82 -7.16 -18.03
C GLY A 46 -4.61 -6.21 -18.07
N SER A 47 -4.22 -5.70 -19.23
CA SER A 47 -3.20 -4.66 -19.35
C SER A 47 -3.77 -3.24 -19.32
N GLY A 48 -5.09 -3.07 -19.22
CA GLY A 48 -5.74 -1.77 -19.03
C GLY A 48 -5.42 -1.19 -17.64
N THR A 49 -5.50 0.12 -17.53
CA THR A 49 -5.30 0.81 -16.25
C THR A 49 -6.55 0.72 -15.37
N VAL A 50 -6.34 0.78 -14.06
CA VAL A 50 -7.42 0.98 -13.08
C VAL A 50 -7.19 2.32 -12.40
N VAL A 51 -8.18 3.21 -12.43
CA VAL A 51 -8.14 4.51 -11.76
C VAL A 51 -9.36 4.62 -10.86
N ILE A 52 -9.13 4.82 -9.56
CA ILE A 52 -10.17 5.09 -8.57
C ILE A 52 -9.86 6.44 -7.95
N THR A 53 -10.64 7.45 -8.33
CA THR A 53 -10.44 8.83 -7.87
C THR A 53 -11.15 9.09 -6.56
N GLY A 54 -12.30 8.48 -6.33
CA GLY A 54 -13.07 8.61 -5.10
C GLY A 54 -12.58 7.69 -3.99
N GLY A 55 -13.01 7.97 -2.77
CA GLY A 55 -12.66 7.13 -1.62
C GLY A 55 -13.42 5.80 -1.59
N ILE A 56 -12.84 4.82 -0.93
CA ILE A 56 -13.39 3.46 -0.85
C ILE A 56 -13.80 3.16 0.60
N GLY A 57 -15.05 2.78 0.80
CA GLY A 57 -15.58 2.41 2.11
C GLY A 57 -15.61 3.55 3.12
N LEU A 58 -15.73 4.79 2.66
CA LEU A 58 -15.72 5.97 3.57
C LEU A 58 -16.97 6.06 4.44
N THR A 59 -18.10 5.57 3.93
CA THR A 59 -19.40 5.61 4.66
C THR A 59 -19.73 4.24 5.20
N THR A 60 -19.62 3.22 4.39
CA THR A 60 -19.87 1.82 4.77
C THR A 60 -18.75 0.96 4.19
N ALA A 61 -17.97 0.35 5.06
CA ALA A 61 -16.84 -0.49 4.67
C ALA A 61 -17.24 -1.60 3.69
N LEU A 62 -16.41 -1.85 2.70
CA LEU A 62 -16.51 -3.04 1.85
C LEU A 62 -16.21 -4.30 2.67
N THR A 63 -16.70 -5.46 2.21
CA THR A 63 -16.27 -6.74 2.77
C THR A 63 -14.86 -7.07 2.32
N SER A 64 -14.58 -7.07 1.01
CA SER A 64 -13.23 -7.24 0.46
C SER A 64 -13.02 -6.34 -0.76
N LEU A 65 -11.74 -6.08 -1.05
CA LEU A 65 -11.32 -5.33 -2.24
C LEU A 65 -10.18 -6.09 -2.93
N ASP A 66 -10.41 -6.49 -4.18
CA ASP A 66 -9.40 -7.13 -5.02
C ASP A 66 -9.25 -6.34 -6.33
N ILE A 67 -8.04 -5.87 -6.62
CA ILE A 67 -7.74 -5.15 -7.87
C ILE A 67 -6.59 -5.86 -8.58
N ASN A 68 -6.84 -6.42 -9.75
CA ASN A 68 -5.86 -7.16 -10.56
C ASN A 68 -5.13 -8.28 -9.79
N GLN A 69 -5.71 -8.79 -8.71
CA GLN A 69 -5.06 -9.78 -7.86
C GLN A 69 -4.83 -11.11 -8.60
N ALA A 70 -5.84 -11.60 -9.33
CA ALA A 70 -5.76 -12.86 -10.06
C ALA A 70 -5.04 -12.72 -11.41
N ALA A 71 -5.18 -11.57 -12.08
CA ALA A 71 -4.56 -11.27 -13.38
C ALA A 71 -4.61 -9.77 -13.63
N GLY A 72 -3.66 -9.26 -14.40
CA GLY A 72 -3.60 -7.87 -14.81
C GLY A 72 -2.19 -7.32 -14.69
N THR A 73 -1.78 -6.54 -15.70
CA THR A 73 -0.44 -5.96 -15.78
C THR A 73 -0.46 -4.43 -15.79
N GLY A 74 -1.65 -3.83 -15.96
CA GLY A 74 -1.80 -2.37 -16.04
C GLY A 74 -1.51 -1.68 -14.71
N THR A 75 -1.20 -0.39 -14.79
CA THR A 75 -1.03 0.48 -13.63
C THR A 75 -2.35 0.60 -12.86
N ILE A 76 -2.25 0.62 -11.53
CA ILE A 76 -3.37 0.84 -10.62
C ILE A 76 -3.16 2.18 -9.92
N THR A 77 -4.14 3.07 -9.96
CA THR A 77 -4.14 4.35 -9.25
C THR A 77 -5.32 4.42 -8.29
N ILE A 78 -5.03 4.61 -7.02
CA ILE A 78 -6.02 4.91 -5.97
C ILE A 78 -5.69 6.30 -5.45
N SER A 79 -6.48 7.29 -5.88
CA SER A 79 -6.17 8.71 -5.64
C SER A 79 -6.67 9.24 -4.29
N ASN A 80 -7.45 8.43 -3.57
CA ASN A 80 -8.07 8.83 -2.29
C ASN A 80 -8.00 7.67 -1.28
N ASP A 81 -8.55 7.88 -0.10
CA ASP A 81 -8.46 6.96 1.03
C ASP A 81 -9.24 5.65 0.84
N ILE A 82 -8.75 4.61 1.50
CA ILE A 82 -9.52 3.40 1.80
C ILE A 82 -9.88 3.45 3.30
N GLY A 83 -11.13 3.81 3.61
CA GLY A 83 -11.51 4.27 4.94
C GLY A 83 -10.91 5.66 5.22
N ASP A 84 -11.15 6.17 6.40
CA ASP A 84 -10.61 7.44 6.91
C ASP A 84 -10.58 7.32 8.44
N ALA A 85 -11.46 8.03 9.15
CA ALA A 85 -11.65 7.82 10.59
C ALA A 85 -12.18 6.39 10.90
N GLY A 86 -12.94 5.80 9.96
CA GLY A 86 -13.45 4.44 10.00
C GLY A 86 -12.67 3.46 9.12
N VAL A 87 -13.01 2.18 9.24
CA VAL A 87 -12.47 1.08 8.42
C VAL A 87 -13.10 1.12 7.02
N GLY A 88 -12.28 1.06 5.97
CA GLY A 88 -12.75 1.04 4.58
C GLY A 88 -13.02 -0.37 4.04
N VAL A 89 -12.30 -1.39 4.53
CA VAL A 89 -12.50 -2.79 4.14
C VAL A 89 -12.39 -3.69 5.38
N THR A 90 -13.34 -4.60 5.56
CA THR A 90 -13.39 -5.44 6.77
C THR A 90 -12.64 -6.76 6.65
N ALA A 91 -12.54 -7.34 5.46
CA ALA A 91 -11.73 -8.53 5.19
C ALA A 91 -10.47 -8.18 4.39
N ALA A 92 -10.07 -8.99 3.43
CA ALA A 92 -8.82 -8.78 2.70
C ALA A 92 -8.89 -7.60 1.71
N THR A 93 -7.80 -6.85 1.63
CA THR A 93 -7.52 -5.90 0.55
C THR A 93 -6.30 -6.41 -0.21
N ARG A 94 -6.44 -6.68 -1.51
CA ARG A 94 -5.38 -7.20 -2.38
C ARG A 94 -5.30 -6.35 -3.63
N ILE A 95 -4.18 -5.66 -3.82
CA ILE A 95 -3.97 -4.70 -4.91
C ILE A 95 -2.76 -5.14 -5.71
N GLY A 96 -3.00 -5.47 -6.97
CA GLY A 96 -2.00 -5.93 -7.91
C GLY A 96 -1.55 -7.39 -7.72
N ASN A 97 -0.64 -7.80 -8.57
CA ASN A 97 0.00 -9.12 -8.61
C ASN A 97 1.45 -8.98 -9.13
N ALA A 98 2.19 -10.06 -9.18
CA ALA A 98 3.62 -10.07 -9.59
C ALA A 98 3.88 -9.64 -11.06
N ALA A 99 2.85 -9.31 -11.83
CA ALA A 99 2.97 -8.77 -13.18
C ALA A 99 2.38 -7.35 -13.30
N THR A 100 1.76 -6.82 -12.23
CA THR A 100 1.23 -5.45 -12.21
C THR A 100 2.39 -4.46 -12.30
N THR A 101 2.32 -3.50 -13.22
CA THR A 101 3.23 -2.36 -13.25
C THR A 101 2.98 -1.46 -12.03
N ASN A 102 3.30 -0.23 -12.02
CA ASN A 102 3.21 0.62 -10.84
C ASN A 102 1.83 0.62 -10.16
N ILE A 103 1.84 0.72 -8.83
CA ILE A 103 0.66 1.00 -8.01
C ILE A 103 0.84 2.38 -7.38
N ILE A 104 -0.06 3.32 -7.69
CA ILE A 104 -0.02 4.70 -7.23
C ILE A 104 -1.07 4.87 -6.13
N LEU A 105 -0.61 5.27 -4.94
CA LEU A 105 -1.42 5.50 -3.76
C LEU A 105 -1.38 7.01 -3.44
N GLY A 106 -2.45 7.73 -3.81
CA GLY A 106 -2.55 9.18 -3.64
C GLY A 106 -3.37 9.62 -2.43
N GLY A 107 -4.00 8.68 -1.72
CA GLY A 107 -4.70 8.94 -0.46
C GLY A 107 -3.74 9.03 0.73
N ASP A 108 -4.25 9.56 1.83
CA ASP A 108 -3.51 9.73 3.08
C ASP A 108 -3.72 8.56 4.05
N VAL A 109 -4.87 7.87 3.95
CA VAL A 109 -5.25 6.78 4.86
C VAL A 109 -5.71 5.53 4.10
N TYR A 110 -5.09 4.41 4.42
CA TYR A 110 -5.48 3.06 3.96
C TYR A 110 -5.76 2.20 5.19
N ARG A 111 -7.00 2.22 5.66
CA ARG A 111 -7.41 1.58 6.92
C ARG A 111 -8.34 0.40 6.68
N THR A 112 -7.94 -0.78 7.14
CA THR A 112 -8.74 -1.99 7.04
C THR A 112 -8.75 -2.77 8.36
N THR A 113 -9.73 -3.65 8.54
CA THR A 113 -9.66 -4.65 9.63
C THR A 113 -8.87 -5.86 9.15
N GLY A 114 -9.11 -6.30 7.91
CA GLY A 114 -8.41 -7.42 7.30
C GLY A 114 -7.02 -7.08 6.80
N ALA A 115 -6.29 -8.10 6.39
CA ALA A 115 -4.94 -7.94 5.86
C ALA A 115 -4.90 -7.11 4.57
N GLN A 116 -3.84 -6.33 4.42
CA GLN A 116 -3.53 -5.58 3.21
C GLN A 116 -2.33 -6.20 2.50
N THR A 117 -2.48 -6.47 1.22
CA THR A 117 -1.40 -6.97 0.37
C THR A 117 -1.33 -6.16 -0.91
N TYR A 118 -0.19 -5.56 -1.12
CA TYR A 118 0.17 -4.81 -2.33
C TYR A 118 1.27 -5.57 -3.05
N THR A 119 1.06 -5.88 -4.32
CA THR A 119 2.03 -6.64 -5.11
C THR A 119 2.25 -5.96 -6.46
N ALA A 120 3.50 -5.60 -6.75
CA ALA A 120 3.91 -5.09 -8.05
C ALA A 120 4.98 -5.99 -8.65
N ALA A 121 5.25 -5.89 -9.93
CA ALA A 121 6.31 -6.65 -10.56
C ALA A 121 7.69 -6.26 -10.01
N THR A 122 8.65 -7.16 -10.13
CA THR A 122 10.02 -6.89 -9.71
C THR A 122 10.62 -5.74 -10.50
N GLY A 123 11.02 -4.68 -9.81
CA GLY A 123 11.58 -3.47 -10.41
C GLY A 123 10.56 -2.33 -10.56
N ASP A 124 9.28 -2.61 -10.37
CA ASP A 124 8.22 -1.61 -10.36
C ASP A 124 7.98 -1.03 -8.95
N THR A 125 7.10 -0.04 -8.83
CA THR A 125 6.97 0.78 -7.63
C THR A 125 5.57 0.78 -7.03
N PHE A 126 5.53 1.08 -5.73
CA PHE A 126 4.37 1.57 -5.01
C PHE A 126 4.62 3.05 -4.74
N ASP A 127 4.07 3.92 -5.58
CA ASP A 127 4.31 5.36 -5.50
C ASP A 127 3.30 6.00 -4.53
N LEU A 128 3.78 6.45 -3.39
CA LEU A 128 2.99 7.19 -2.41
C LEU A 128 3.05 8.68 -2.78
N THR A 129 1.96 9.18 -3.34
CA THR A 129 1.88 10.55 -3.91
C THR A 129 0.94 11.47 -3.13
N GLY A 130 0.47 11.06 -1.95
CA GLY A 130 -0.29 11.89 -1.03
C GLY A 130 0.44 13.19 -0.68
N THR A 131 -0.26 14.16 -0.15
CA THR A 131 0.29 15.48 0.23
C THR A 131 0.51 15.61 1.74
N THR A 132 0.08 14.66 2.52
CA THR A 132 0.24 14.52 3.96
C THR A 132 0.84 13.15 4.26
N PRO A 133 1.27 12.87 5.50
CA PRO A 133 1.80 11.55 5.85
C PRO A 133 0.85 10.43 5.46
N THR A 134 1.34 9.45 4.70
CA THR A 134 0.55 8.28 4.32
C THR A 134 0.50 7.27 5.47
N SER A 135 -0.70 6.87 5.86
CA SER A 135 -0.96 5.92 6.94
C SER A 135 -1.59 4.63 6.42
N ILE A 136 -0.91 3.50 6.57
CA ILE A 136 -1.40 2.17 6.19
C ILE A 136 -1.64 1.37 7.46
N ILE A 137 -2.90 1.09 7.76
CA ILE A 137 -3.31 0.62 9.07
C ILE A 137 -4.21 -0.61 8.96
N THR A 138 -3.91 -1.65 9.74
CA THR A 138 -4.82 -2.79 9.94
C THR A 138 -5.15 -2.97 11.43
N THR A 139 -6.07 -3.88 11.72
CA THR A 139 -6.41 -4.26 13.10
C THR A 139 -5.98 -5.70 13.34
N ASN A 140 -4.77 -5.90 13.89
CA ASN A 140 -4.20 -7.22 14.19
C ASN A 140 -4.09 -8.16 12.98
N THR A 141 -3.85 -7.62 11.79
CA THR A 141 -3.69 -8.40 10.57
C THR A 141 -2.51 -7.92 9.76
N ALA A 142 -1.96 -8.78 8.89
CA ALA A 142 -0.72 -8.49 8.19
C ALA A 142 -0.84 -7.34 7.17
N ILE A 143 0.27 -6.61 7.01
CA ILE A 143 0.48 -5.65 5.94
C ILE A 143 1.69 -6.11 5.13
N ASN A 144 1.50 -6.32 3.83
CA ASN A 144 2.53 -6.84 2.95
C ASN A 144 2.70 -5.95 1.71
N PHE A 145 3.94 -5.51 1.46
CA PHE A 145 4.38 -4.92 0.21
C PHE A 145 5.41 -5.87 -0.41
N THR A 146 5.02 -6.55 -1.48
CA THR A 146 5.82 -7.64 -2.05
C THR A 146 6.36 -7.29 -3.43
N THR A 147 7.63 -7.61 -3.65
CA THR A 147 8.38 -7.52 -4.91
C THR A 147 8.69 -6.12 -5.44
N GLY A 148 7.80 -5.15 -5.33
CA GLY A 148 8.04 -3.77 -5.72
C GLY A 148 8.81 -2.95 -4.67
N THR A 149 9.04 -1.68 -4.97
CA THR A 149 9.68 -0.70 -4.08
C THR A 149 8.67 0.37 -3.68
N ILE A 150 8.49 0.62 -2.39
CA ILE A 150 7.75 1.81 -1.93
C ILE A 150 8.62 3.04 -2.25
N THR A 151 8.05 3.99 -2.99
CA THR A 151 8.68 5.25 -3.32
C THR A 151 7.92 6.39 -2.64
N LEU A 152 8.60 7.07 -1.74
CA LEU A 152 8.09 8.25 -1.05
C LEU A 152 8.55 9.48 -1.83
N GLY A 153 7.65 10.41 -2.07
CA GLY A 153 7.96 11.64 -2.78
C GLY A 153 7.51 12.88 -2.01
N ASN A 154 8.16 14.02 -2.28
CA ASN A 154 7.75 15.33 -1.80
C ASN A 154 7.70 15.51 -0.27
N GLY A 155 8.54 14.79 0.49
CA GLY A 155 8.52 14.83 1.96
C GLY A 155 7.26 14.17 2.56
N ASN A 156 6.71 13.17 1.87
CA ASN A 156 5.56 12.42 2.36
C ASN A 156 6.02 11.31 3.30
N ASP A 157 5.81 11.47 4.59
CA ASP A 157 6.15 10.48 5.60
C ASP A 157 5.29 9.22 5.48
N LEU A 158 5.82 8.09 5.92
CA LEU A 158 5.12 6.81 5.90
C LEU A 158 4.93 6.26 7.30
N THR A 159 3.69 6.02 7.67
CA THR A 159 3.34 5.22 8.84
C THR A 159 2.68 3.90 8.41
N VAL A 160 3.29 2.77 8.75
CA VAL A 160 2.68 1.44 8.61
C VAL A 160 2.42 0.88 9.99
N ASN A 161 1.17 0.57 10.30
CA ASN A 161 0.79 0.08 11.62
C ASN A 161 -0.22 -1.07 11.51
N SER A 162 0.21 -2.27 11.77
CA SER A 162 -0.67 -3.44 11.85
C SER A 162 -1.47 -3.50 13.14
N ASN A 163 -1.21 -2.59 14.09
CA ASN A 163 -1.82 -2.53 15.42
C ASN A 163 -1.83 -3.92 16.11
N GLY A 164 -0.71 -4.62 15.94
CA GLY A 164 -0.62 -6.03 16.27
C GLY A 164 -0.57 -6.29 17.76
N ALA A 165 -1.65 -6.92 18.28
CA ALA A 165 -1.64 -7.59 19.57
C ALA A 165 -1.43 -9.11 19.42
N GLY A 166 -1.06 -9.59 18.22
CA GLY A 166 -0.72 -10.99 18.05
C GLY A 166 -0.96 -11.67 16.70
N ALA A 167 -1.20 -10.95 15.61
CA ALA A 167 -1.29 -11.54 14.25
C ALA A 167 -1.02 -10.54 13.11
N GLY A 168 -0.35 -9.44 13.40
CA GLY A 168 -0.19 -8.33 12.49
C GLY A 168 1.23 -8.17 11.95
N ALA A 169 1.82 -9.20 11.34
CA ALA A 169 3.13 -9.07 10.72
C ALA A 169 3.17 -7.97 9.66
N VAL A 170 4.29 -7.24 9.60
CA VAL A 170 4.57 -6.25 8.56
C VAL A 170 5.74 -6.75 7.73
N ASN A 171 5.54 -6.84 6.41
CA ASN A 171 6.57 -7.29 5.47
C ASN A 171 6.72 -6.26 4.35
N ILE A 172 7.91 -5.67 4.22
CA ILE A 172 8.20 -4.65 3.21
C ILE A 172 9.52 -4.99 2.52
N ALA A 173 9.48 -5.17 1.19
CA ALA A 173 10.65 -5.56 0.43
C ALA A 173 11.67 -4.43 0.33
N ARG A 174 11.23 -3.19 0.08
CA ARG A 174 12.11 -2.02 -0.10
C ARG A 174 11.35 -0.72 0.06
N ILE A 175 12.03 0.29 0.63
CA ILE A 175 11.54 1.68 0.71
C ILE A 175 12.63 2.63 0.21
N LYS A 176 12.24 3.65 -0.55
CA LYS A 176 13.10 4.74 -1.01
C LYS A 176 12.41 6.09 -0.80
N GLY A 177 13.18 7.09 -0.45
CA GLY A 177 12.73 8.47 -0.29
C GLY A 177 13.54 9.46 -1.10
N ASN A 178 13.57 10.70 -0.67
CA ASN A 178 14.40 11.77 -1.23
C ASN A 178 15.12 12.62 -0.14
N SER A 179 15.34 12.03 1.03
CA SER A 179 16.09 12.61 2.17
C SER A 179 15.29 13.56 3.09
N ALA A 180 13.97 13.60 2.97
CA ALA A 180 13.11 14.46 3.80
C ALA A 180 11.99 13.69 4.51
N GLU A 181 11.79 12.43 4.16
CA GLU A 181 10.69 11.59 4.66
C GLU A 181 11.08 10.84 5.93
N ASP A 182 10.13 10.75 6.87
CA ASP A 182 10.23 9.90 8.04
C ASP A 182 9.45 8.60 7.86
N ILE A 183 9.97 7.50 8.39
CA ILE A 183 9.34 6.19 8.31
C ILE A 183 9.07 5.65 9.72
N THR A 184 7.83 5.27 9.96
CA THR A 184 7.43 4.54 11.16
C THR A 184 6.77 3.23 10.79
N LEU A 185 7.41 2.09 11.11
CA LEU A 185 6.88 0.75 10.88
C LEU A 185 6.60 0.06 12.22
N THR A 186 5.36 -0.31 12.47
CA THR A 186 4.92 -0.92 13.72
C THR A 186 4.17 -2.22 13.46
N ALA A 187 4.75 -3.34 13.88
CA ALA A 187 4.13 -4.66 13.90
C ALA A 187 3.65 -5.07 15.32
N GLY A 188 3.80 -4.19 16.32
CA GLY A 188 3.45 -4.48 17.70
C GLY A 188 4.27 -5.64 18.27
N ALA A 189 3.62 -6.71 18.74
CA ALA A 189 4.28 -7.91 19.26
C ALA A 189 4.66 -8.91 18.15
N ASP A 190 4.30 -8.65 16.90
CA ASP A 190 4.52 -9.54 15.77
C ASP A 190 5.84 -9.28 15.04
N ALA A 191 6.08 -10.06 13.98
CA ALA A 191 7.28 -9.93 13.16
C ALA A 191 7.20 -8.71 12.24
N LEU A 192 8.29 -7.95 12.18
CA LEU A 192 8.56 -6.92 11.20
C LEU A 192 9.70 -7.41 10.30
N ALA A 193 9.45 -7.65 9.03
CA ALA A 193 10.48 -8.00 8.07
C ALA A 193 10.66 -6.86 7.07
N VAL A 194 11.89 -6.35 6.97
CA VAL A 194 12.21 -5.21 6.12
C VAL A 194 13.46 -5.52 5.31
N GLY A 195 13.37 -5.20 4.00
CA GLY A 195 14.54 -5.20 3.13
C GLY A 195 15.32 -3.90 3.22
N GLU A 196 15.67 -3.32 2.07
CA GLU A 196 16.41 -2.06 2.02
C GLU A 196 15.52 -0.86 2.40
N ILE A 197 16.02 0.01 3.28
CA ILE A 197 15.42 1.32 3.58
C ILE A 197 16.41 2.40 3.16
N GLY A 198 15.99 3.27 2.24
CA GLY A 198 16.86 4.27 1.64
C GLY A 198 17.97 3.67 0.76
N SER A 199 18.69 4.51 0.11
CA SER A 199 19.92 4.19 -0.62
C SER A 199 20.76 5.46 -0.75
N ALA A 200 22.03 5.37 -1.12
CA ALA A 200 22.93 6.53 -1.25
C ALA A 200 22.44 7.67 -2.17
N ALA A 201 21.41 7.44 -2.96
CA ALA A 201 20.80 8.43 -3.85
C ALA A 201 19.30 8.63 -3.57
N ALA A 202 18.75 7.99 -2.53
CA ALA A 202 17.34 8.01 -2.16
C ALA A 202 17.22 7.68 -0.66
N GLU A 203 17.86 8.51 0.15
CA GLU A 203 17.93 8.38 1.61
C GLU A 203 16.58 8.70 2.26
N ILE A 204 16.43 8.29 3.50
CA ILE A 204 15.30 8.59 4.39
C ILE A 204 15.82 9.52 5.48
N ASN A 205 14.98 10.37 6.06
CA ASN A 205 15.36 11.17 7.21
C ASN A 205 15.39 10.29 8.47
N ASP A 206 14.27 10.06 9.13
CA ASP A 206 14.21 9.26 10.33
C ASP A 206 13.53 7.89 10.09
N VAL A 207 14.02 6.86 10.78
CA VAL A 207 13.48 5.49 10.69
C VAL A 207 13.18 4.97 12.08
N THR A 208 11.90 4.70 12.35
CA THR A 208 11.44 4.02 13.56
C THR A 208 10.87 2.64 13.23
N LEU A 209 11.46 1.59 13.78
CA LEU A 209 11.02 0.21 13.61
C LEU A 209 10.59 -0.39 14.94
N THR A 210 9.35 -0.90 15.04
CA THR A 210 8.83 -1.54 16.25
C THR A 210 8.23 -2.90 15.91
N GLY A 211 8.71 -3.96 16.59
CA GLY A 211 8.22 -5.32 16.38
C GLY A 211 8.73 -6.29 17.45
N GLY A 212 8.03 -7.40 17.66
CA GLY A 212 8.49 -8.47 18.55
C GLY A 212 9.80 -9.10 18.08
N THR A 213 9.91 -9.35 16.78
CA THR A 213 11.15 -9.70 16.09
C THR A 213 11.26 -8.86 14.83
N ILE A 214 12.40 -8.19 14.66
CA ILE A 214 12.67 -7.34 13.49
C ILE A 214 13.74 -8.02 12.65
N THR A 215 13.37 -8.46 11.45
CA THR A 215 14.30 -9.05 10.48
C THR A 215 14.73 -7.98 9.49
N LEU A 216 16.02 -7.68 9.46
CA LEU A 216 16.64 -6.78 8.48
C LEU A 216 17.36 -7.62 7.44
N SER A 217 17.01 -7.45 6.16
CA SER A 217 17.62 -8.17 5.03
C SER A 217 18.19 -7.22 3.96
N GLY A 218 18.38 -5.95 4.31
CA GLY A 218 19.02 -4.92 3.50
C GLY A 218 19.49 -3.76 4.36
N ASN A 219 20.24 -2.86 3.76
CA ASN A 219 20.81 -1.70 4.44
C ASN A 219 19.73 -0.68 4.83
N ILE A 220 19.98 0.07 5.90
CA ILE A 220 19.24 1.29 6.24
C ILE A 220 20.17 2.47 5.96
N ASN A 221 19.74 3.36 5.06
CA ASN A 221 20.47 4.56 4.68
C ASN A 221 19.66 5.80 5.04
N THR A 222 20.08 6.50 6.07
CA THR A 222 19.48 7.77 6.50
C THR A 222 20.30 8.95 6.01
N THR A 223 19.66 10.11 5.89
CA THR A 223 20.31 11.34 5.43
C THR A 223 21.35 11.82 6.43
N ASN A 224 22.41 12.46 5.93
CA ASN A 224 23.41 13.17 6.70
C ASN A 224 23.53 14.62 6.22
N ALA A 225 22.48 15.16 5.61
CA ALA A 225 22.50 16.49 5.02
C ALA A 225 21.73 17.48 5.89
N GLY A 226 22.43 18.43 6.49
CA GLY A 226 21.82 19.57 7.17
C GLY A 226 21.96 19.60 8.69
N ALA A 227 21.03 20.30 9.35
CA ALA A 227 20.99 20.43 10.81
C ALA A 227 20.26 19.25 11.49
N ASP A 228 19.54 18.47 10.73
CA ASP A 228 18.87 17.24 11.15
C ASP A 228 19.64 16.07 10.55
N VAL A 229 20.15 15.22 11.41
CA VAL A 229 20.88 14.00 11.02
C VAL A 229 19.94 12.86 11.27
N GLY A 230 19.61 12.13 10.21
CA GLY A 230 18.61 11.07 10.29
C GLY A 230 18.93 10.01 11.33
N ASP A 231 17.99 9.77 12.21
CA ASP A 231 18.08 8.81 13.30
C ASP A 231 17.48 7.45 12.91
N VAL A 232 17.99 6.40 13.53
CA VAL A 232 17.43 5.05 13.41
C VAL A 232 17.10 4.51 14.80
N ASP A 233 15.81 4.32 15.07
CA ASP A 233 15.32 3.77 16.33
C ASP A 233 14.70 2.37 16.10
N ILE A 234 15.25 1.36 16.77
CA ILE A 234 14.82 -0.03 16.61
C ILE A 234 14.36 -0.61 17.94
N ASN A 235 13.06 -0.84 18.05
CA ASN A 235 12.37 -1.29 19.25
C ASN A 235 11.93 -2.76 19.11
N GLY A 236 12.83 -3.71 19.34
CA GLY A 236 12.55 -5.15 19.27
C GLY A 236 13.80 -6.00 19.18
N ALA A 237 13.61 -7.33 19.18
CA ALA A 237 14.70 -8.27 18.94
C ALA A 237 15.11 -8.25 17.46
N VAL A 238 16.38 -7.96 17.17
CA VAL A 238 16.89 -7.86 15.79
C VAL A 238 17.47 -9.18 15.32
N LEU A 239 17.06 -9.60 14.12
CA LEU A 239 17.63 -10.71 13.38
C LEU A 239 18.18 -10.17 12.05
N LEU A 240 19.46 -10.40 11.78
CA LEU A 240 20.03 -10.06 10.47
C LEU A 240 19.77 -11.21 9.50
N GLY A 241 19.01 -10.94 8.44
CA GLY A 241 18.66 -11.90 7.39
C GLY A 241 19.70 -11.98 6.26
N ALA A 242 20.61 -11.02 6.23
CA ALA A 242 21.74 -10.92 5.30
C ALA A 242 22.87 -10.11 5.96
N ASP A 243 23.98 -9.96 5.26
CA ASP A 243 25.01 -8.97 5.63
C ASP A 243 24.43 -7.55 5.41
N VAL A 244 24.21 -6.80 6.45
CA VAL A 244 23.62 -5.44 6.46
C VAL A 244 24.56 -4.46 7.14
#